data_d9dab52b859a7cab1584a4669aadb396
#
_entry.id   d9dab52b859a7cab1584a4669aadb396
#
_cell.length_a   1.000
_cell.length_b   1.000
_cell.length_c   1.000
_cell.angle_alpha   90.00
_cell.angle_beta   90.00
_cell.angle_gamma   90.00
#
_symmetry.space_group_name_H-M   'P 1'
#
loop_
_entity.id
_entity.type
_entity.pdbx_description
1 polymer ?
#
loop_
_entity_poly.entity_id
_entity_poly.type
_entity_poly.pdbx_seq_one_letter_code
_entity_poly.pdbx_strand_id
1 'polypeptide(L)'
;MLAAGELPARAMTETGIHIGGEGPVGAQAIADCYHEIRRIAHRLVNGEADRMLIQPTELAHEAAIRLLRLDRMQFADRGHLLATAARLARQVLLDEVRRARAGKRIPVPLTLWPSAVTPVPLAMLDRAVAELALVSPDYARIVELRFTLGMTVEETAAAAGLSPRTVKRQWAAARTWLQTWLEAEDDA
;
A
#
# COMPACT_ATOMS: atom_id res chain seq x y z
N MET A 1 0.09 -61.06 -2.42
CA MET A 1 1.07 -60.61 -3.43
C MET A 1 0.34 -59.67 -4.35
N LEU A 2 0.58 -58.39 -4.23
CA LEU A 2 0.48 -57.38 -5.30
C LEU A 2 0.61 -55.97 -4.68
N ALA A 3 1.67 -55.44 -4.97
CA ALA A 3 2.28 -54.14 -5.15
C ALA A 3 1.51 -52.91 -4.65
N ALA A 4 2.17 -52.21 -3.77
CA ALA A 4 2.02 -50.81 -3.45
C ALA A 4 2.30 -49.94 -4.69
N GLY A 5 1.30 -49.17 -5.10
CA GLY A 5 1.48 -48.10 -6.08
C GLY A 5 1.83 -46.80 -5.37
N GLU A 6 3.05 -46.35 -5.49
CA GLU A 6 3.52 -45.06 -5.07
C GLU A 6 2.84 -43.95 -5.94
N LEU A 7 2.17 -43.06 -5.27
CA LEU A 7 1.73 -41.81 -5.87
C LEU A 7 2.87 -40.80 -5.87
N PRO A 8 3.17 -40.12 -6.98
CA PRO A 8 4.26 -39.16 -7.04
C PRO A 8 4.00 -37.95 -6.17
N ALA A 9 5.00 -37.57 -5.40
CA ALA A 9 5.04 -36.35 -4.62
C ALA A 9 4.80 -35.12 -5.54
N ARG A 10 3.62 -34.53 -5.38
CA ARG A 10 3.27 -33.28 -6.01
C ARG A 10 4.04 -32.17 -5.30
N ALA A 11 5.00 -31.58 -6.00
CA ALA A 11 5.73 -30.41 -5.55
C ALA A 11 4.74 -29.28 -5.23
N MET A 12 4.54 -29.02 -3.94
CA MET A 12 3.78 -27.90 -3.45
C MET A 12 4.68 -26.67 -3.43
N THR A 13 4.65 -25.89 -4.50
CA THR A 13 5.03 -24.49 -4.47
C THR A 13 3.81 -23.69 -3.98
N GLU A 14 3.53 -23.79 -2.71
CA GLU A 14 2.54 -22.92 -2.06
C GLU A 14 3.27 -21.76 -1.38
N THR A 15 3.42 -20.65 -2.09
CA THR A 15 3.56 -19.33 -1.48
C THR A 15 2.16 -18.72 -1.30
N GLY A 16 1.29 -19.46 -0.68
CA GLY A 16 0.00 -18.97 -0.20
C GLY A 16 0.12 -18.68 1.30
N ILE A 17 0.22 -17.42 1.68
CA ILE A 17 0.02 -17.02 3.07
C ILE A 17 -1.43 -17.28 3.38
N HIS A 18 -1.71 -18.42 4.03
CA HIS A 18 -3.04 -18.75 4.53
C HIS A 18 -3.28 -17.90 5.78
N ILE A 19 -3.97 -16.77 5.62
CA ILE A 19 -4.39 -15.90 6.74
C ILE A 19 -5.72 -16.40 7.24
N GLY A 20 -5.72 -17.58 7.84
CA GLY A 20 -6.89 -18.19 8.45
C GLY A 20 -6.51 -18.98 9.71
N GLY A 21 -6.56 -18.35 10.87
CA GLY A 21 -6.34 -18.94 12.16
C GLY A 21 -6.97 -18.10 13.26
N GLU A 22 -7.63 -18.75 14.23
CA GLU A 22 -8.21 -18.12 15.41
C GLU A 22 -7.10 -17.60 16.32
N GLY A 23 -6.86 -16.32 16.24
CA GLY A 23 -5.90 -15.55 17.00
C GLY A 23 -5.86 -14.13 16.46
N PRO A 24 -5.09 -13.18 16.99
CA PRO A 24 -4.93 -11.88 16.34
C PRO A 24 -4.27 -12.11 14.98
N VAL A 25 -5.10 -12.36 14.00
CA VAL A 25 -4.80 -12.85 12.63
C VAL A 25 -3.86 -11.89 11.88
N GLY A 26 -3.61 -10.73 12.44
CA GLY A 26 -2.70 -9.78 11.91
C GLY A 26 -1.27 -9.85 12.44
N ALA A 27 -1.02 -10.31 13.66
CA ALA A 27 0.27 -10.09 14.29
C ALA A 27 1.42 -10.79 13.55
N GLN A 28 1.29 -12.07 13.20
CA GLN A 28 2.31 -12.79 12.45
C GLN A 28 2.44 -12.27 11.02
N ALA A 29 1.32 -12.06 10.32
CA ALA A 29 1.31 -11.52 8.96
C ALA A 29 1.91 -10.09 8.92
N ILE A 30 1.64 -9.27 9.93
CA ILE A 30 2.23 -7.94 10.07
C ILE A 30 3.73 -8.05 10.36
N ALA A 31 4.15 -8.98 11.22
CA ALA A 31 5.57 -9.22 11.50
C ALA A 31 6.32 -9.67 10.24
N ASP A 32 5.74 -10.57 9.45
CA ASP A 32 6.31 -11.06 8.20
C ASP A 32 6.41 -9.96 7.12
N CYS A 33 5.51 -8.97 7.17
CA CYS A 33 5.49 -7.83 6.26
C CYS A 33 6.16 -6.56 6.84
N TYR A 34 6.74 -6.63 8.04
CA TYR A 34 7.27 -5.44 8.71
C TYR A 34 8.39 -4.74 7.94
N HIS A 35 9.21 -5.52 7.22
CA HIS A 35 10.25 -4.94 6.37
C HIS A 35 9.67 -4.06 5.26
N GLU A 36 8.58 -4.48 4.63
CA GLU A 36 7.89 -3.69 3.61
C GLU A 36 7.21 -2.46 4.23
N ILE A 37 6.62 -2.60 5.42
CA ILE A 37 6.04 -1.46 6.16
C ILE A 37 7.10 -0.40 6.45
N ARG A 38 8.32 -0.81 6.84
CA ARG A 38 9.45 0.13 6.96
C ARG A 38 9.82 0.78 5.64
N ARG A 39 9.82 0.05 4.53
CA ARG A 39 10.09 0.63 3.19
C ARG A 39 9.03 1.67 2.82
N ILE A 40 7.75 1.44 3.15
CA ILE A 40 6.67 2.42 2.98
C ILE A 40 7.01 3.70 3.75
N ALA A 41 7.30 3.56 5.04
CA ALA A 41 7.61 4.69 5.91
C ALA A 41 8.81 5.49 5.40
N HIS A 42 9.89 4.82 4.99
CA HIS A 42 11.06 5.49 4.39
C HIS A 42 10.74 6.24 3.11
N ARG A 43 9.79 5.79 2.31
CA ARG A 43 9.39 6.49 1.08
C ARG A 43 8.51 7.69 1.36
N LEU A 44 7.63 7.59 2.35
CA LEU A 44 6.76 8.69 2.75
C LEU A 44 7.54 9.82 3.42
N VAL A 45 8.59 9.48 4.18
CA VAL A 45 9.45 10.44 4.90
C VAL A 45 10.72 10.71 4.09
N ASN A 46 10.59 11.32 2.91
CA ASN A 46 11.73 11.52 1.99
C ASN A 46 12.43 12.87 2.15
N GLY A 47 11.82 13.86 2.80
CA GLY A 47 12.35 15.20 2.97
C GLY A 47 12.95 15.43 4.36
N GLU A 48 13.91 16.36 4.49
CA GLU A 48 14.41 16.79 5.81
C GLU A 48 13.28 17.35 6.68
N ALA A 49 12.37 18.10 6.07
CA ALA A 49 11.22 18.66 6.75
C ALA A 49 10.28 17.58 7.32
N ASP A 50 10.12 16.47 6.62
CA ASP A 50 9.28 15.35 7.05
C ASP A 50 9.96 14.54 8.17
N ARG A 51 11.29 14.38 8.10
CA ARG A 51 12.10 13.72 9.14
C ARG A 51 12.12 14.47 10.46
N MET A 52 11.92 15.79 10.42
CA MET A 52 11.77 16.59 11.64
C MET A 52 10.39 16.38 12.32
N LEU A 53 9.41 15.86 11.58
CA LEU A 53 8.07 15.61 12.12
C LEU A 53 7.95 14.21 12.72
N ILE A 54 8.44 13.20 12.01
CA ILE A 54 8.39 11.81 12.43
C ILE A 54 9.53 11.01 11.78
N GLN A 55 10.16 10.14 12.54
CA GLN A 55 11.18 9.26 12.00
C GLN A 55 10.53 8.08 11.21
N PRO A 56 11.17 7.59 10.13
CA PRO A 56 10.62 6.48 9.35
C PRO A 56 10.31 5.23 10.18
N THR A 57 11.14 4.92 11.18
CA THR A 57 10.90 3.80 12.08
C THR A 57 9.70 4.01 12.98
N GLU A 58 9.48 5.22 13.46
CA GLU A 58 8.34 5.60 14.29
C GLU A 58 7.05 5.55 13.45
N LEU A 59 7.08 6.07 12.23
CA LEU A 59 5.97 5.97 11.29
C LEU A 59 5.60 4.51 10.98
N ALA A 60 6.62 3.64 10.79
CA ALA A 60 6.39 2.22 10.56
C ALA A 60 5.76 1.52 11.76
N HIS A 61 6.22 1.83 12.98
CA HIS A 61 5.65 1.29 14.20
C HIS A 61 4.20 1.73 14.40
N GLU A 62 3.92 3.01 14.25
CA GLU A 62 2.55 3.53 14.40
C GLU A 62 1.60 2.94 13.35
N ALA A 63 2.04 2.79 12.10
CA ALA A 63 1.26 2.11 11.06
C ALA A 63 0.98 0.65 11.42
N ALA A 64 1.98 -0.08 11.92
CA ALA A 64 1.82 -1.46 12.37
C ALA A 64 0.87 -1.57 13.59
N ILE A 65 0.96 -0.66 14.56
CA ILE A 65 0.03 -0.59 15.69
C ILE A 65 -1.40 -0.33 15.23
N ARG A 66 -1.60 0.58 14.27
CA ARG A 66 -2.93 0.85 13.70
C ARG A 66 -3.47 -0.37 12.96
N LEU A 67 -2.61 -1.11 12.21
CA LEU A 67 -2.99 -2.38 11.59
C LEU A 67 -3.46 -3.40 12.62
N LEU A 68 -2.72 -3.57 13.73
CA LEU A 68 -3.08 -4.49 14.81
C LEU A 68 -4.41 -4.15 15.48
N ARG A 69 -4.80 -2.88 15.49
CA ARG A 69 -6.08 -2.40 16.06
C ARG A 69 -7.28 -2.62 15.15
N LEU A 70 -7.05 -3.05 13.90
CA LEU A 70 -8.14 -3.43 12.99
C LEU A 70 -8.66 -4.83 13.31
N ASP A 71 -9.16 -5.04 14.54
CA ASP A 71 -9.49 -6.33 15.18
C ASP A 71 -10.40 -7.28 14.37
N ARG A 72 -11.04 -6.82 13.31
CA ARG A 72 -11.99 -7.61 12.50
C ARG A 72 -11.67 -7.61 11.02
N MET A 73 -10.55 -7.00 10.61
CA MET A 73 -10.21 -6.94 9.19
C MET A 73 -9.50 -8.23 8.79
N GLN A 74 -10.16 -9.01 7.95
CA GLN A 74 -9.53 -10.12 7.25
C GLN A 74 -8.82 -9.54 6.01
N PHE A 75 -7.51 -9.74 5.90
CA PHE A 75 -6.78 -9.40 4.70
C PHE A 75 -6.96 -10.53 3.69
N ALA A 76 -7.48 -10.19 2.50
CA ALA A 76 -7.68 -11.17 1.43
C ALA A 76 -6.36 -11.82 0.99
N ASP A 77 -5.28 -11.07 1.04
CA ASP A 77 -3.93 -11.51 0.69
C ASP A 77 -2.88 -10.48 1.19
N ARG A 78 -1.60 -10.80 0.95
CA ARG A 78 -0.47 -9.94 1.32
C ARG A 78 -0.55 -8.53 0.73
N GLY A 79 -0.99 -8.39 -0.52
CA GLY A 79 -1.11 -7.09 -1.17
C GLY A 79 -2.18 -6.22 -0.53
N HIS A 80 -3.29 -6.82 -0.06
CA HIS A 80 -4.32 -6.11 0.69
C HIS A 80 -3.78 -5.60 2.04
N LEU A 81 -3.00 -6.42 2.76
CA LEU A 81 -2.34 -6.00 3.99
C LEU A 81 -1.39 -4.82 3.73
N LEU A 82 -0.52 -4.93 2.74
CA LEU A 82 0.47 -3.89 2.42
C LEU A 82 -0.18 -2.60 1.91
N ALA A 83 -1.22 -2.66 1.10
CA ALA A 83 -1.98 -1.48 0.66
C ALA A 83 -2.66 -0.78 1.85
N THR A 84 -3.21 -1.56 2.80
CA THR A 84 -3.79 -1.01 4.03
C THR A 84 -2.71 -0.36 4.89
N ALA A 85 -1.54 -0.99 5.04
CA ALA A 85 -0.39 -0.42 5.76
C ALA A 85 0.06 0.91 5.14
N ALA A 86 0.13 0.99 3.82
CA ALA A 86 0.50 2.21 3.09
C ALA A 86 -0.48 3.35 3.37
N ARG A 87 -1.78 3.07 3.31
CA ARG A 87 -2.82 4.04 3.65
C ARG A 87 -2.72 4.52 5.09
N LEU A 88 -2.55 3.61 6.04
CA LEU A 88 -2.43 3.96 7.46
C LEU A 88 -1.17 4.79 7.74
N ALA A 89 -0.04 4.43 7.16
CA ALA A 89 1.20 5.19 7.29
C ALA A 89 1.04 6.62 6.74
N ARG A 90 0.38 6.78 5.59
CA ARG A 90 0.09 8.10 5.03
C ARG A 90 -0.84 8.92 5.94
N GLN A 91 -1.86 8.30 6.53
CA GLN A 91 -2.75 8.97 7.49
C GLN A 91 -1.99 9.40 8.76
N VAL A 92 -1.10 8.54 9.30
CA VAL A 92 -0.24 8.93 10.44
C VAL A 92 0.60 10.16 10.09
N LEU A 93 1.26 10.15 8.94
CA LEU A 93 2.07 11.29 8.51
C LEU A 93 1.24 12.56 8.35
N LEU A 94 0.04 12.47 7.78
CA LEU A 94 -0.90 13.59 7.67
C LEU A 94 -1.31 14.14 9.04
N ASP A 95 -1.55 13.27 10.00
CA ASP A 95 -1.90 13.68 11.37
C ASP A 95 -0.73 14.42 12.04
N GLU A 96 0.52 13.96 11.84
CA GLU A 96 1.72 14.66 12.32
C GLU A 96 1.90 16.03 11.67
N VAL A 97 1.70 16.10 10.35
CA VAL A 97 1.73 17.35 9.60
C VAL A 97 0.69 18.34 10.12
N ARG A 98 -0.55 17.88 10.34
CA ARG A 98 -1.62 18.72 10.91
C ARG A 98 -1.28 19.23 12.30
N ARG A 99 -0.72 18.38 13.16
CA ARG A 99 -0.29 18.76 14.52
C ARG A 99 0.84 19.78 14.50
N ALA A 100 1.84 19.59 13.64
CA ALA A 100 3.06 20.41 13.67
C ALA A 100 2.92 21.73 12.90
N ARG A 101 2.09 21.81 11.88
CA ARG A 101 2.10 22.93 10.92
C ARG A 101 0.77 23.60 10.65
N ALA A 102 -0.27 23.37 11.46
CA ALA A 102 -1.53 24.11 11.40
C ALA A 102 -1.97 24.50 9.97
N GLY A 103 -2.10 23.54 9.06
CA GLY A 103 -2.67 23.76 7.73
C GLY A 103 -1.69 24.08 6.59
N LYS A 104 -0.38 24.06 6.79
CA LYS A 104 0.56 24.20 5.67
C LYS A 104 0.56 22.94 4.80
N ARG A 105 0.40 23.12 3.48
CA ARG A 105 0.45 22.04 2.49
C ARG A 105 1.89 21.53 2.36
N ILE A 106 2.09 20.23 2.51
CA ILE A 106 3.39 19.57 2.23
C ILE A 106 3.29 18.92 0.86
N PRO A 107 4.11 19.36 -0.13
CA PRO A 107 4.16 18.71 -1.42
C PRO A 107 4.80 17.33 -1.31
N VAL A 108 4.22 16.33 -1.96
CA VAL A 108 4.80 15.00 -2.12
C VAL A 108 5.35 14.89 -3.54
N PRO A 109 6.64 14.63 -3.72
CA PRO A 109 7.18 14.42 -5.06
C PRO A 109 6.60 13.13 -5.65
N LEU A 110 5.82 13.25 -6.71
CA LEU A 110 5.25 12.13 -7.47
C LEU A 110 6.29 11.50 -8.41
N THR A 111 7.46 11.12 -7.89
CA THR A 111 8.57 10.59 -8.69
C THR A 111 8.24 9.32 -9.48
N LEU A 112 7.17 8.63 -9.12
CA LEU A 112 6.68 7.43 -9.83
C LEU A 112 5.56 7.73 -10.83
N TRP A 113 5.17 9.00 -10.96
CA TRP A 113 4.18 9.46 -11.91
C TRP A 113 4.90 9.99 -13.16
N PRO A 114 4.91 9.27 -14.29
CA PRO A 114 5.73 9.63 -15.45
C PRO A 114 5.42 10.99 -16.10
N SER A 115 4.29 11.59 -15.76
CA SER A 115 3.83 12.86 -16.37
C SER A 115 3.59 13.98 -15.35
N ALA A 116 3.74 13.75 -14.06
CA ALA A 116 3.52 14.81 -13.08
C ALA A 116 4.80 15.65 -12.92
N VAL A 117 4.81 16.79 -13.56
CA VAL A 117 5.84 17.84 -13.37
C VAL A 117 5.58 18.61 -12.08
N THR A 118 4.37 18.56 -11.55
CA THR A 118 3.95 19.33 -10.37
C THR A 118 3.82 18.42 -9.14
N PRO A 119 4.42 18.80 -8.00
CA PRO A 119 4.25 18.09 -6.74
C PRO A 119 2.79 18.17 -6.26
N VAL A 120 2.18 17.02 -5.98
CA VAL A 120 0.82 16.95 -5.44
C VAL A 120 0.88 16.96 -3.91
N PRO A 121 0.07 17.79 -3.22
CA PRO A 121 -0.01 17.76 -1.77
C PRO A 121 -0.42 16.39 -1.24
N LEU A 122 0.25 15.91 -0.17
CA LEU A 122 -0.04 14.60 0.41
C LEU A 122 -1.52 14.41 0.77
N ALA A 123 -2.16 15.47 1.30
CA ALA A 123 -3.58 15.44 1.63
C ALA A 123 -4.48 15.28 0.40
N MET A 124 -4.12 15.90 -0.72
CA MET A 124 -4.84 15.76 -1.98
C MET A 124 -4.70 14.34 -2.54
N LEU A 125 -3.49 13.78 -2.49
CA LEU A 125 -3.26 12.38 -2.88
C LEU A 125 -4.07 11.41 -2.01
N ASP A 126 -4.11 11.64 -0.69
CA ASP A 126 -4.88 10.79 0.22
C ASP A 126 -6.37 10.81 -0.10
N ARG A 127 -6.94 11.99 -0.37
CA ARG A 127 -8.33 12.14 -0.82
C ARG A 127 -8.57 11.44 -2.17
N ALA A 128 -7.71 11.68 -3.15
CA ALA A 128 -7.83 11.06 -4.48
C ALA A 128 -7.84 9.53 -4.41
N VAL A 129 -6.95 8.93 -3.61
CA VAL A 129 -6.91 7.48 -3.43
C VAL A 129 -8.12 6.96 -2.65
N ALA A 130 -8.63 7.73 -1.68
CA ALA A 130 -9.85 7.38 -0.96
C ALA A 130 -11.08 7.40 -1.89
N GLU A 131 -11.22 8.42 -2.74
CA GLU A 131 -12.30 8.50 -3.74
C GLU A 131 -12.16 7.38 -4.79
N LEU A 132 -10.93 7.10 -5.25
CA LEU A 132 -10.70 5.97 -6.17
C LEU A 132 -11.10 4.63 -5.54
N ALA A 133 -10.91 4.46 -4.22
CA ALA A 133 -11.32 3.25 -3.52
C ALA A 133 -12.84 3.04 -3.50
N LEU A 134 -13.64 4.12 -3.53
CA LEU A 134 -15.10 4.04 -3.66
C LEU A 134 -15.52 3.61 -5.06
N VAL A 135 -14.76 4.03 -6.09
CA VAL A 135 -15.02 3.66 -7.49
C VAL A 135 -14.52 2.26 -7.79
N SER A 136 -13.29 1.93 -7.37
CA SER A 136 -12.66 0.64 -7.58
C SER A 136 -11.61 0.35 -6.50
N PRO A 137 -11.92 -0.49 -5.51
CA PRO A 137 -10.96 -0.92 -4.49
C PRO A 137 -9.70 -1.55 -5.10
N ASP A 138 -9.84 -2.30 -6.20
CA ASP A 138 -8.72 -2.92 -6.90
C ASP A 138 -7.75 -1.89 -7.49
N TYR A 139 -8.27 -0.81 -8.06
CA TYR A 139 -7.44 0.26 -8.60
C TYR A 139 -6.72 1.01 -7.49
N ALA A 140 -7.41 1.35 -6.40
CA ALA A 140 -6.80 1.98 -5.24
C ALA A 140 -5.69 1.10 -4.65
N ARG A 141 -5.93 -0.21 -4.53
CA ARG A 141 -4.92 -1.18 -4.11
C ARG A 141 -3.69 -1.18 -5.02
N ILE A 142 -3.86 -1.21 -6.33
CA ILE A 142 -2.75 -1.14 -7.29
C ILE A 142 -1.98 0.18 -7.15
N VAL A 143 -2.68 1.29 -6.92
CA VAL A 143 -2.03 2.59 -6.67
C VAL A 143 -1.18 2.53 -5.40
N GLU A 144 -1.68 2.00 -4.31
CA GLU A 144 -0.91 1.86 -3.07
C GLU A 144 0.35 1.00 -3.26
N LEU A 145 0.23 -0.15 -3.93
CA LEU A 145 1.36 -1.05 -4.16
C LEU A 145 2.39 -0.44 -5.11
N ARG A 146 1.94 0.18 -6.21
CA ARG A 146 2.82 0.74 -7.24
C ARG A 146 3.40 2.09 -6.84
N PHE A 147 2.58 2.96 -6.31
CA PHE A 147 2.96 4.34 -6.00
C PHE A 147 3.56 4.45 -4.60
N THR A 148 2.83 4.04 -3.56
CA THR A 148 3.28 4.23 -2.17
C THR A 148 4.40 3.26 -1.80
N LEU A 149 4.31 1.97 -2.19
CA LEU A 149 5.39 1.01 -1.96
C LEU A 149 6.47 1.02 -3.05
N GLY A 150 6.17 1.54 -4.24
CA GLY A 150 7.06 1.53 -5.39
C GLY A 150 7.39 0.14 -5.90
N MET A 151 6.48 -0.78 -5.76
CA MET A 151 6.64 -2.12 -6.30
C MET A 151 6.71 -2.10 -7.83
N THR A 152 7.50 -2.99 -8.41
CA THR A 152 7.48 -3.27 -9.84
C THR A 152 6.15 -3.88 -10.25
N VAL A 153 5.90 -4.00 -11.54
CA VAL A 153 4.71 -4.70 -12.05
C VAL A 153 4.67 -6.15 -11.58
N GLU A 154 5.81 -6.80 -11.59
CA GLU A 154 6.01 -8.21 -11.21
C GLU A 154 5.77 -8.41 -9.71
N GLU A 155 6.36 -7.56 -8.87
CA GLU A 155 6.14 -7.59 -7.41
C GLU A 155 4.67 -7.30 -7.06
N THR A 156 4.05 -6.34 -7.75
CA THR A 156 2.62 -6.03 -7.56
C THR A 156 1.73 -7.19 -7.97
N ALA A 157 2.05 -7.84 -9.09
CA ALA A 157 1.33 -9.02 -9.59
C ALA A 157 1.41 -10.16 -8.58
N ALA A 158 2.61 -10.45 -8.05
CA ALA A 158 2.82 -11.47 -7.03
C ALA A 158 2.07 -11.14 -5.74
N ALA A 159 2.16 -9.88 -5.25
CA ALA A 159 1.50 -9.45 -4.02
C ALA A 159 -0.02 -9.44 -4.11
N ALA A 160 -0.57 -9.13 -5.29
CA ALA A 160 -2.01 -9.01 -5.52
C ALA A 160 -2.66 -10.30 -6.07
N GLY A 161 -1.89 -11.34 -6.36
CA GLY A 161 -2.40 -12.56 -6.98
C GLY A 161 -2.91 -12.35 -8.40
N LEU A 162 -2.32 -11.40 -9.14
CA LEU A 162 -2.74 -10.99 -10.47
C LEU A 162 -1.67 -11.31 -11.52
N SER A 163 -2.06 -11.31 -12.80
CA SER A 163 -1.07 -11.35 -13.88
C SER A 163 -0.41 -9.98 -14.09
N PRO A 164 0.86 -9.91 -14.55
CA PRO A 164 1.52 -8.65 -14.90
C PRO A 164 0.73 -7.82 -15.92
N ARG A 165 0.06 -8.48 -16.87
CA ARG A 165 -0.84 -7.84 -17.86
C ARG A 165 -2.03 -7.16 -17.20
N THR A 166 -2.64 -7.81 -16.20
CA THR A 166 -3.76 -7.25 -15.42
C THR A 166 -3.30 -6.03 -14.64
N VAL A 167 -2.16 -6.13 -13.95
CA VAL A 167 -1.57 -5.00 -13.21
C VAL A 167 -1.30 -3.80 -14.12
N LYS A 168 -0.68 -4.02 -15.30
CA LYS A 168 -0.43 -2.93 -16.27
C LYS A 168 -1.72 -2.23 -16.70
N ARG A 169 -2.77 -3.00 -16.99
CA ARG A 169 -4.07 -2.46 -17.40
C ARG A 169 -4.73 -1.66 -16.28
N GLN A 170 -4.80 -2.24 -15.09
CA GLN A 170 -5.41 -1.58 -13.92
C GLN A 170 -4.63 -0.33 -13.50
N TRP A 171 -3.30 -0.40 -13.53
CA TRP A 171 -2.44 0.75 -13.26
C TRP A 171 -2.66 1.89 -14.26
N ALA A 172 -2.78 1.60 -15.55
CA ALA A 172 -3.07 2.61 -16.58
C ALA A 172 -4.43 3.29 -16.32
N ALA A 173 -5.48 2.50 -16.06
CA ALA A 173 -6.81 3.03 -15.76
C ALA A 173 -6.83 3.87 -14.47
N ALA A 174 -6.21 3.38 -13.40
CA ALA A 174 -6.10 4.10 -12.12
C ALA A 174 -5.37 5.44 -12.28
N ARG A 175 -4.28 5.46 -13.06
CA ARG A 175 -3.53 6.69 -13.35
C ARG A 175 -4.38 7.73 -14.10
N THR A 176 -5.07 7.31 -15.15
CA THR A 176 -5.96 8.21 -15.91
C THR A 176 -7.03 8.81 -15.01
N TRP A 177 -7.67 7.99 -14.19
CA TRP A 177 -8.68 8.45 -13.25
C TRP A 177 -8.12 9.47 -12.24
N LEU A 178 -6.98 9.14 -11.61
CA LEU A 178 -6.33 10.03 -10.65
C LEU A 178 -5.91 11.35 -11.28
N GLN A 179 -5.40 11.33 -12.50
CA GLN A 179 -5.02 12.53 -13.22
C GLN A 179 -6.24 13.44 -13.46
N THR A 180 -7.33 12.90 -13.99
CA THR A 180 -8.57 13.65 -14.20
C THR A 180 -9.13 14.22 -12.90
N TRP A 181 -9.07 13.45 -11.82
CA TRP A 181 -9.56 13.90 -10.52
C TRP A 181 -8.70 15.03 -9.95
N LEU A 182 -7.37 14.93 -10.05
CA LEU A 182 -6.43 15.96 -9.58
C LEU A 182 -6.56 17.26 -10.38
N GLU A 183 -6.74 17.18 -11.70
CA GLU A 183 -6.96 18.34 -12.57
C GLU A 183 -8.27 19.05 -12.20
N ALA A 184 -9.34 18.32 -11.93
CA ALA A 184 -10.61 18.90 -11.50
C ALA A 184 -10.57 19.60 -10.13
N GLU A 185 -9.73 19.12 -9.22
CA GLU A 185 -9.55 19.73 -7.89
C GLU A 185 -8.62 20.96 -7.92
N ASP A 186 -7.74 21.07 -8.93
CA ASP A 186 -6.86 22.24 -9.09
C ASP A 186 -7.60 23.43 -9.69
N ASP A 187 -8.69 23.17 -10.44
CA ASP A 187 -9.55 24.18 -11.07
C ASP A 187 -10.68 24.69 -10.13
N ALA A 188 -10.85 24.11 -8.94
CA ALA A 188 -11.93 24.42 -7.98
C ALA A 188 -11.45 25.30 -6.83
#